data_57e08c66f9d66bbb4e21ea6e565ab678
#
_entry.id   57e08c66f9d66bbb4e21ea6e565ab678
#
_cell.length_a   1.000
_cell.length_b   1.000
_cell.length_c   1.000
_cell.angle_alpha   90.00
_cell.angle_beta   90.00
_cell.angle_gamma   90.00
#
_symmetry.space_group_name_H-M   'P 1'
#
loop_
_entity.id
_entity.type
_entity.pdbx_description
1 polymer ?
#
loop_
_entity_poly.entity_id
_entity_poly.type
_entity_poly.pdbx_seq_one_letter_code
_entity_poly.pdbx_strand_id
1 'polypeptide(L)' 'NEFGIEIPDELGSRLYEITLTEEALEKGRRLSEMSLPQGTLIMMIKRGDSFIVPNGQVELKKGDILLAISNSR' A
#
# COMPACT_ATOMS: atom_id res chain seq x y z
N ASN A 1 -20.45 2.16 -1.68
CA ASN A 1 -19.61 1.07 -2.16
C ASN A 1 -20.32 -0.25 -1.96
N GLU A 2 -19.78 -1.31 -2.51
CA GLU A 2 -20.47 -2.61 -2.52
C GLU A 2 -20.55 -3.28 -1.15
N PHE A 3 -19.80 -2.79 -0.17
CA PHE A 3 -19.83 -3.33 1.18
C PHE A 3 -20.70 -2.48 2.12
N GLY A 4 -21.32 -1.43 1.62
CA GLY A 4 -22.11 -0.54 2.45
C GLY A 4 -21.28 0.31 3.42
N ILE A 5 -20.00 0.45 3.15
CA ILE A 5 -19.12 1.27 3.97
C ILE A 5 -18.79 2.54 3.19
N GLU A 6 -18.97 3.66 3.84
CA GLU A 6 -18.62 4.95 3.24
C GLU A 6 -17.29 5.42 3.79
N ILE A 7 -16.45 5.95 2.89
CA ILE A 7 -15.16 6.52 3.28
C ILE A 7 -15.34 8.02 3.35
N PRO A 8 -15.09 8.64 4.52
CA PRO A 8 -15.20 10.09 4.62
C PRO A 8 -14.26 10.80 3.65
N ASP A 9 -14.68 11.95 3.15
CA ASP A 9 -13.89 12.70 2.18
C ASP A 9 -12.49 13.02 2.68
N GLU A 10 -12.35 13.36 3.95
CA GLU A 10 -11.03 13.67 4.50
C GLU A 10 -10.13 12.44 4.47
N LEU A 11 -10.68 11.28 4.71
CA LEU A 11 -9.91 10.04 4.67
C LEU A 11 -9.52 9.71 3.24
N GLY A 12 -10.47 9.86 2.31
CA GLY A 12 -10.22 9.59 0.90
C GLY A 12 -9.12 10.46 0.32
N SER A 13 -9.05 11.73 0.77
CA SER A 13 -8.04 12.65 0.26
C SER A 13 -6.63 12.32 0.73
N ARG A 14 -6.47 11.41 1.68
CA ARG A 14 -5.17 10.99 2.19
C ARG A 14 -4.72 9.64 1.64
N LEU A 15 -5.54 9.05 0.79
CA LEU A 15 -5.19 7.80 0.12
C LEU A 15 -4.29 8.09 -1.07
N TYR A 16 -3.30 7.25 -1.26
CA TYR A 16 -2.43 7.37 -2.42
C TYR A 16 -1.86 6.01 -2.78
N GLU A 17 -1.33 5.90 -3.99
CA GLU A 17 -0.79 4.66 -4.50
C GLU A 17 0.71 4.76 -4.64
N ILE A 18 1.39 3.68 -4.29
CA ILE A 18 2.83 3.56 -4.48
C ILE A 18 3.06 2.40 -5.42
N THR A 19 3.61 2.70 -6.61
CA THR A 19 3.97 1.64 -7.55
C THR A 19 5.40 1.21 -7.27
N LEU A 20 5.60 -0.08 -7.02
CA LEU A 20 6.91 -0.59 -6.66
C LEU A 20 7.79 -0.79 -7.88
N THR A 21 8.97 -0.22 -7.81
CA THR A 21 9.99 -0.39 -8.82
C THR A 21 11.04 -1.39 -8.31
N GLU A 22 11.89 -1.86 -9.20
CA GLU A 22 12.98 -2.74 -8.80
C GLU A 22 13.89 -2.07 -7.77
N GLU A 23 14.12 -0.77 -7.92
CA GLU A 23 14.93 -0.01 -6.97
C GLU A 23 14.34 -0.01 -5.57
N ALA A 24 13.01 0.10 -5.48
CA ALA A 24 12.34 0.10 -4.19
C ALA A 24 12.49 -1.23 -3.47
N LEU A 25 12.75 -2.30 -4.21
CA LEU A 25 12.86 -3.65 -3.65
C LEU A 25 14.30 -4.07 -3.35
N GLU A 26 15.27 -3.20 -3.62
CA GLU A 26 16.68 -3.56 -3.45
C GLU A 26 17.07 -3.89 -2.02
N LYS A 27 16.46 -3.20 -1.06
CA LYS A 27 16.80 -3.37 0.35
C LYS A 27 16.03 -4.50 1.02
N GLY A 28 15.02 -5.01 0.36
CA GLY A 28 14.22 -6.09 0.88
C GLY A 28 12.92 -6.19 0.12
N ARG A 29 12.37 -7.39 0.03
CA ARG A 29 11.17 -7.64 -0.76
C ARG A 29 9.93 -7.87 0.08
N ARG A 30 10.08 -7.96 1.40
CA ARG A 30 8.93 -8.13 2.27
C ARG A 30 8.40 -6.78 2.70
N LEU A 31 7.08 -6.73 2.92
CA LEU A 31 6.46 -5.48 3.34
C LEU A 31 7.10 -4.95 4.61
N SER A 32 7.46 -5.84 5.55
CA SER A 32 8.10 -5.43 6.80
C SER A 32 9.47 -4.80 6.60
N GLU A 33 10.07 -5.00 5.44
CA GLU A 33 11.42 -4.47 5.13
C GLU A 33 11.37 -3.13 4.40
N MET A 34 10.17 -2.68 4.06
CA MET A 34 10.02 -1.43 3.31
C MET A 34 10.25 -0.22 4.21
N SER A 35 10.95 0.76 3.66
CA SER A 35 11.13 2.06 4.31
C SER A 35 10.00 2.98 3.91
N LEU A 36 8.96 3.02 4.71
CA LEU A 36 7.80 3.88 4.44
C LEU A 36 7.87 5.13 5.29
N PRO A 37 7.32 6.25 4.80
CA PRO A 37 7.26 7.46 5.61
C PRO A 37 6.50 7.19 6.91
N GLN A 38 6.92 7.86 7.98
CA GLN A 38 6.27 7.72 9.25
C GLN A 38 4.80 8.12 9.13
N GLY A 39 3.92 7.37 9.76
CA GLY A 39 2.49 7.65 9.70
C GLY A 39 1.82 7.10 8.47
N THR A 40 2.47 6.20 7.75
CA THR A 40 1.90 5.55 6.56
C THR A 40 1.41 4.16 6.90
N LEU A 41 0.19 3.85 6.47
CA LEU A 41 -0.39 2.52 6.61
C LEU A 41 -0.69 1.97 5.22
N ILE A 42 -0.25 0.75 4.96
CA ILE A 42 -0.58 0.08 3.71
C ILE A 42 -1.89 -0.66 3.92
N MET A 43 -2.88 -0.30 3.14
CA MET A 43 -4.23 -0.85 3.27
C MET A 43 -4.44 -2.08 2.38
N MET A 44 -3.79 -2.11 1.22
CA MET A 44 -4.01 -3.17 0.25
C MET A 44 -2.86 -3.19 -0.74
N ILE A 45 -2.61 -4.35 -1.31
CA ILE A 45 -1.62 -4.52 -2.38
C ILE A 45 -2.37 -4.99 -3.61
N LYS A 46 -2.16 -4.29 -4.73
CA LYS A 46 -2.74 -4.71 -6.00
C LYS A 46 -1.64 -5.30 -6.88
N ARG A 47 -1.87 -6.52 -7.34
CA ARG A 47 -0.96 -7.23 -8.23
C ARG A 47 -1.75 -7.68 -9.45
N GLY A 48 -1.57 -6.98 -10.57
CA GLY A 48 -2.41 -7.23 -11.74
C GLY A 48 -3.86 -6.97 -11.40
N ASP A 49 -4.70 -7.97 -11.57
CA ASP A 49 -6.13 -7.87 -11.23
C ASP A 49 -6.45 -8.42 -9.86
N SER A 50 -5.44 -8.83 -9.10
CA SER A 50 -5.64 -9.44 -7.80
C SER A 50 -5.33 -8.45 -6.68
N PHE A 51 -6.03 -8.60 -5.57
CA PHE A 51 -5.76 -7.83 -4.35
C PHE A 51 -5.23 -8.77 -3.29
N ILE A 52 -4.21 -8.31 -2.59
CA ILE A 52 -3.54 -9.10 -1.56
C ILE A 52 -3.66 -8.33 -0.25
N VAL A 53 -4.13 -9.02 0.79
CA VAL A 53 -4.20 -8.43 2.12
C VAL A 53 -2.78 -8.27 2.64
N PRO A 54 -2.38 -7.05 3.04
CA PRO A 54 -1.00 -6.82 3.45
C PRO A 54 -0.71 -7.40 4.82
N ASN A 55 0.46 -7.99 4.94
CA ASN A 55 1.06 -8.32 6.23
C ASN A 55 2.57 -8.28 6.04
N GLY A 56 3.32 -8.28 7.13
CA GLY A 56 4.76 -8.08 7.08
C GLY A 56 5.51 -9.15 6.29
N GLN A 57 4.92 -10.33 6.14
CA GLN A 57 5.58 -11.45 5.47
C GLN A 57 5.31 -11.52 3.96
N VAL A 58 4.40 -10.70 3.46
CA VAL A 58 4.09 -10.71 2.04
C VAL A 58 5.33 -10.32 1.25
N GLU A 59 5.68 -11.14 0.27
CA GLU A 59 6.79 -10.83 -0.63
C GLU A 59 6.28 -9.96 -1.76
N LEU A 60 6.87 -8.79 -1.91
CA LEU A 60 6.47 -7.82 -2.92
C LEU A 60 7.20 -8.07 -4.23
N LYS A 61 6.60 -7.65 -5.32
CA LYS A 61 7.15 -7.81 -6.65
C LYS A 61 7.12 -6.49 -7.40
N LYS A 62 8.02 -6.36 -8.36
CA LYS A 62 8.02 -5.20 -9.24
C LYS A 62 6.65 -5.04 -9.88
N GLY A 63 6.16 -3.82 -9.87
CA GLY A 63 4.87 -3.51 -10.47
C GLY A 63 3.70 -3.61 -9.50
N ASP A 64 3.93 -4.15 -8.30
CA ASP A 64 2.88 -4.14 -7.28
C ASP A 64 2.53 -2.71 -6.94
N ILE A 65 1.26 -2.47 -6.66
CA ILE A 65 0.78 -1.16 -6.26
C ILE A 65 0.31 -1.28 -4.82
N LEU A 66 0.91 -0.47 -3.95
CA LEU A 66 0.51 -0.41 -2.56
C LEU A 66 -0.50 0.71 -2.40
N LEU A 67 -1.68 0.39 -1.89
CA LEU A 67 -2.65 1.41 -1.55
C LEU A 67 -2.36 1.84 -0.12
N ALA A 68 -1.99 3.09 0.04
CA ALA A 68 -1.51 3.62 1.30
C ALA A 68 -2.38 4.75 1.79
N ILE A 69 -2.40 4.91 3.10
CA ILE A 69 -3.04 6.06 3.72
C ILE A 69 -2.00 6.72 4.63
N SER A 70 -1.99 8.04 4.63
CA SER A 70 -1.05 8.80 5.44
C SER A 70 -1.82 9.66 6.45
N ASN A 71 -1.28 9.74 7.67
CA ASN A 71 -1.85 10.62 8.67
C ASN A 71 -1.25 12.04 8.62
N SER A 72 -0.27 12.24 7.74
CA SER A 72 0.33 13.57 7.59
C SER A 72 -0.28 14.29 6.39
N ARG A 73 -0.13 15.60 6.39
CA ARG A 73 -0.66 16.44 5.31
C ARG A 73 0.40 16.79 4.32
#